data_fddd061fed4a4af52b6dbec732a064fa
#
_entry.id   fddd061fed4a4af52b6dbec732a064fa
#
_cell.length_a   1.000
_cell.length_b   1.000
_cell.length_c   1.000
_cell.angle_alpha   90.00
_cell.angle_beta   90.00
_cell.angle_gamma   90.00
#
_symmetry.space_group_name_H-M   'P 1'
#
loop_
_entity.id
_entity.type
_entity.pdbx_description
1 polymer ?
#
loop_
_entity_poly.entity_id
_entity_poly.type
_entity_poly.pdbx_seq_one_letter_code
_entity_poly.pdbx_strand_id
1 'polypeptide(L)'
;MRPRVLVAGIGNIFLSDDGFGVEVIRELDRAGLPPWVQIADYDIATVHLAYDLTGGYDTTILLDATPHGAAPGTLSLTSATDTHDLHGDAVIRLLRLLGGDAGRVLVLSCEPARVDGGIGLSAAVRAAVPAAARVVTELAWGASPELPVKEKTEV
;
A
#
# COMPACT_ATOMS: atom_id res chain seq x y z
N MET A 1 21.40 -13.40 0.00
CA MET A 1 20.77 -12.62 1.04
C MET A 1 19.32 -12.38 0.71
N ARG A 2 18.45 -12.55 1.68
CA ARG A 2 17.03 -12.39 1.43
C ARG A 2 16.65 -10.94 1.57
N PRO A 3 15.76 -10.43 0.70
CA PRO A 3 15.31 -9.06 0.85
C PRO A 3 14.44 -8.91 2.10
N ARG A 4 14.42 -7.71 2.64
CA ARG A 4 13.47 -7.36 3.69
C ARG A 4 12.39 -6.51 3.07
N VAL A 5 11.14 -6.93 3.24
CA VAL A 5 10.00 -6.27 2.62
C VAL A 5 9.01 -5.86 3.70
N LEU A 6 8.59 -4.60 3.66
CA LEU A 6 7.52 -4.12 4.52
C LEU A 6 6.29 -3.85 3.67
N VAL A 7 5.16 -4.41 4.06
CA VAL A 7 3.88 -4.12 3.43
C VAL A 7 3.05 -3.33 4.43
N ALA A 8 2.73 -2.10 4.08
CA ALA A 8 2.11 -1.16 5.00
C ALA A 8 0.73 -0.74 4.49
N GLY A 9 -0.31 -1.10 5.23
CA GLY A 9 -1.64 -0.61 4.95
C GLY A 9 -1.85 0.74 5.61
N ILE A 10 -2.25 1.73 4.83
CA ILE A 10 -2.43 3.09 5.31
C ILE A 10 -3.87 3.49 5.09
N GLY A 11 -4.47 4.14 6.07
CA GLY A 11 -5.82 4.65 5.92
C GLY A 11 -6.64 4.51 7.19
N ASN A 12 -7.82 5.10 7.16
CA ASN A 12 -8.70 5.17 8.31
C ASN A 12 -9.94 4.32 8.05
N ILE A 13 -10.11 3.25 8.83
CA ILE A 13 -11.23 2.32 8.63
C ILE A 13 -12.59 2.97 8.92
N PHE A 14 -12.61 4.13 9.55
CA PHE A 14 -13.86 4.83 9.83
C PHE A 14 -14.28 5.76 8.68
N LEU A 15 -13.53 5.76 7.58
CA LEU A 15 -13.82 6.57 6.40
C LEU A 15 -14.06 5.71 5.17
N SER A 16 -14.91 4.69 5.32
CA SER A 16 -15.36 3.84 4.20
C SER A 16 -14.19 3.25 3.42
N ASP A 17 -14.03 3.59 2.14
CA ASP A 17 -13.02 2.99 1.28
C ASP A 17 -11.59 3.37 1.66
N ASP A 18 -11.43 4.37 2.53
CA ASP A 18 -10.10 4.68 3.04
C ASP A 18 -9.52 3.53 3.86
N GLY A 19 -10.35 2.58 4.27
CA GLY A 19 -9.90 1.38 4.95
C GLY A 19 -9.36 0.27 4.04
N PHE A 20 -9.24 0.53 2.74
CA PHE A 20 -8.77 -0.47 1.79
C PHE A 20 -7.45 -1.11 2.21
N GLY A 21 -6.46 -0.28 2.56
CA GLY A 21 -5.15 -0.80 2.92
C GLY A 21 -5.20 -1.76 4.11
N VAL A 22 -6.00 -1.41 5.11
CA VAL A 22 -6.14 -2.27 6.30
C VAL A 22 -6.80 -3.59 5.93
N GLU A 23 -7.80 -3.57 5.04
CA GLU A 23 -8.47 -4.80 4.64
C GLU A 23 -7.55 -5.71 3.83
N VAL A 24 -6.67 -5.13 3.01
CA VAL A 24 -5.68 -5.94 2.28
C VAL A 24 -4.72 -6.60 3.28
N ILE A 25 -4.30 -5.88 4.30
CA ILE A 25 -3.42 -6.46 5.32
C ILE A 25 -4.10 -7.65 6.00
N ARG A 26 -5.39 -7.53 6.31
CA ARG A 26 -6.13 -8.65 6.90
C ARG A 26 -6.18 -9.84 5.97
N GLU A 27 -6.36 -9.59 4.68
CA GLU A 27 -6.38 -10.67 3.70
C GLU A 27 -5.02 -11.35 3.60
N LEU A 28 -3.94 -10.55 3.66
CA LEU A 28 -2.58 -11.07 3.58
C LEU A 28 -2.19 -11.94 4.78
N ASP A 29 -2.80 -11.71 5.95
CA ASP A 29 -2.51 -12.54 7.11
C ASP A 29 -2.84 -14.00 6.86
N ARG A 30 -3.72 -14.29 5.91
CA ARG A 30 -4.13 -15.64 5.58
C ARG A 30 -3.39 -16.22 4.40
N ALA A 31 -2.52 -15.41 3.75
CA ALA A 31 -1.79 -15.86 2.58
C ALA A 31 -0.42 -16.34 3.03
N GLY A 32 0.14 -17.32 2.47
CA GLY A 32 1.45 -17.80 2.85
C GLY A 32 2.54 -16.89 2.35
N LEU A 33 2.81 -15.81 3.05
CA LEU A 33 3.87 -14.88 2.67
C LEU A 33 5.23 -15.43 3.07
N PRO A 34 6.31 -15.03 2.36
CA PRO A 34 7.64 -15.44 2.75
C PRO A 34 8.02 -14.88 4.13
N PRO A 35 8.91 -15.57 4.86
CA PRO A 35 9.27 -15.11 6.20
C PRO A 35 10.00 -13.77 6.25
N TRP A 36 10.52 -13.27 5.13
CA TRP A 36 11.20 -11.98 5.12
C TRP A 36 10.24 -10.81 4.88
N VAL A 37 8.94 -11.06 4.89
CA VAL A 37 7.93 -10.02 4.69
C VAL A 37 7.28 -9.68 6.01
N GLN A 38 7.31 -8.39 6.35
CA GLN A 38 6.60 -7.86 7.51
C GLN A 38 5.36 -7.17 6.99
N ILE A 39 4.21 -7.42 7.61
CA ILE A 39 2.99 -6.70 7.25
C ILE A 39 2.47 -5.97 8.47
N ALA A 40 1.91 -4.78 8.26
CA ALA A 40 1.33 -4.00 9.34
C ALA A 40 0.36 -2.97 8.79
N ASP A 41 -0.65 -2.64 9.58
CA ASP A 41 -1.51 -1.50 9.24
C ASP A 41 -1.10 -0.32 10.12
N TYR A 42 -1.14 0.87 9.55
CA TYR A 42 -0.70 2.07 10.24
C TYR A 42 -1.81 3.09 10.40
N ASP A 43 -3.00 2.76 9.88
CA ASP A 43 -4.14 3.65 10.02
C ASP A 43 -3.72 5.05 9.55
N ILE A 44 -3.88 6.06 10.39
CA ILE A 44 -3.42 7.40 10.06
C ILE A 44 -2.08 7.73 10.72
N ALA A 45 -1.46 6.75 11.36
CA ALA A 45 -0.25 6.97 12.13
C ALA A 45 1.00 6.85 11.27
N THR A 46 1.17 7.77 10.32
CA THR A 46 2.30 7.73 9.39
C THR A 46 3.63 7.94 10.10
N VAL A 47 3.62 8.57 11.28
CA VAL A 47 4.84 8.71 12.07
C VAL A 47 5.35 7.34 12.51
N HIS A 48 4.44 6.44 12.91
CA HIS A 48 4.85 5.09 13.29
C HIS A 48 5.42 4.33 12.09
N LEU A 49 4.84 4.51 10.91
CA LEU A 49 5.38 3.90 9.71
C LEU A 49 6.79 4.42 9.44
N ALA A 50 6.98 5.73 9.52
CA ALA A 50 8.31 6.29 9.27
C ALA A 50 9.32 5.74 10.27
N TYR A 51 8.93 5.60 11.54
CA TYR A 51 9.82 5.04 12.54
C TYR A 51 10.19 3.59 12.21
N ASP A 52 9.20 2.77 11.83
CA ASP A 52 9.47 1.38 11.50
C ASP A 52 10.38 1.26 10.29
N LEU A 53 10.29 2.19 9.34
CA LEU A 53 11.15 2.17 8.17
C LEU A 53 12.60 2.43 8.50
N THR A 54 12.89 3.06 9.65
CA THR A 54 14.29 3.26 10.05
C THR A 54 15.00 1.94 10.33
N GLY A 55 14.25 0.84 10.46
CA GLY A 55 14.85 -0.48 10.61
C GLY A 55 15.51 -1.01 9.34
N GLY A 56 15.29 -0.35 8.21
CA GLY A 56 15.91 -0.72 6.94
C GLY A 56 15.17 -1.81 6.21
N TYR A 57 14.57 -1.46 5.07
CA TYR A 57 13.90 -2.43 4.21
C TYR A 57 14.42 -2.27 2.80
N ASP A 58 14.48 -3.37 2.06
CA ASP A 58 14.88 -3.32 0.65
C ASP A 58 13.73 -2.87 -0.22
N THR A 59 12.51 -3.21 0.17
CA THR A 59 11.29 -2.81 -0.55
C THR A 59 10.21 -2.50 0.45
N THR A 60 9.50 -1.42 0.21
CA THR A 60 8.33 -1.04 0.99
C THR A 60 7.15 -0.91 0.05
N ILE A 61 6.07 -1.62 0.34
CA ILE A 61 4.85 -1.59 -0.45
C ILE A 61 3.78 -0.90 0.38
N LEU A 62 3.33 0.25 -0.09
CA LEU A 62 2.28 1.01 0.58
C LEU A 62 0.95 0.69 -0.07
N LEU A 63 -0.08 0.47 0.75
CA LEU A 63 -1.43 0.18 0.29
C LEU A 63 -2.33 1.33 0.69
N ASP A 64 -2.96 1.97 -0.27
CA ASP A 64 -3.69 3.20 -0.01
C ASP A 64 -4.87 3.32 -0.96
N ALA A 65 -5.89 4.05 -0.55
CA ALA A 65 -7.02 4.38 -1.40
C ALA A 65 -6.86 5.84 -1.81
N THR A 66 -6.68 6.09 -3.09
CA THR A 66 -6.42 7.43 -3.56
C THR A 66 -7.21 7.68 -4.85
N PRO A 67 -7.95 8.78 -4.92
CA PRO A 67 -8.73 9.06 -6.13
C PRO A 67 -7.82 9.53 -7.27
N HIS A 68 -8.03 8.93 -8.43
CA HIS A 68 -7.33 9.31 -9.65
C HIS A 68 -8.29 9.51 -10.81
N GLY A 69 -9.59 9.48 -10.56
CA GLY A 69 -10.58 9.64 -11.61
C GLY A 69 -10.91 8.37 -12.36
N ALA A 70 -10.44 7.23 -11.89
CA ALA A 70 -10.74 5.95 -12.51
C ALA A 70 -12.05 5.38 -11.94
N ALA A 71 -12.50 4.26 -12.48
CA ALA A 71 -13.67 3.59 -11.93
C ALA A 71 -13.33 3.06 -10.54
N PRO A 72 -14.27 3.12 -9.59
CA PRO A 72 -14.02 2.59 -8.24
C PRO A 72 -13.56 1.15 -8.28
N GLY A 73 -12.58 0.82 -7.45
CA GLY A 73 -12.01 -0.52 -7.40
C GLY A 73 -10.83 -0.72 -8.33
N THR A 74 -10.50 0.26 -9.17
CA THR A 74 -9.35 0.15 -10.06
C THR A 74 -8.06 0.19 -9.25
N LEU A 75 -7.18 -0.77 -9.49
CA LEU A 75 -5.89 -0.82 -8.84
C LEU A 75 -4.83 -0.20 -9.73
N SER A 76 -3.86 0.46 -9.13
CA SER A 76 -2.70 0.95 -9.87
C SER A 76 -1.46 0.80 -9.01
N LEU A 77 -0.35 0.47 -9.66
CA LEU A 77 0.93 0.29 -9.00
C LEU A 77 1.88 1.37 -9.50
N THR A 78 2.47 2.12 -8.56
CA THR A 78 3.27 3.28 -8.90
C THR A 78 4.51 3.32 -8.02
N SER A 79 5.60 3.85 -8.54
CA SER A 79 6.75 4.17 -7.71
C SER A 79 6.46 5.46 -6.94
N ALA A 80 6.80 5.49 -5.66
CA ALA A 80 6.48 6.64 -4.83
C ALA A 80 7.19 7.91 -5.26
N THR A 81 8.30 7.78 -5.97
CA THR A 81 9.02 8.98 -6.45
C THR A 81 8.18 9.76 -7.45
N ASP A 82 7.17 9.13 -8.02
CA ASP A 82 6.34 9.78 -9.03
C ASP A 82 5.00 10.23 -8.50
N THR A 83 4.78 10.13 -7.18
CA THR A 83 3.46 10.37 -6.62
C THR A 83 3.53 11.42 -5.52
N HIS A 84 3.37 12.69 -5.90
CA HIS A 84 3.49 13.77 -4.95
C HIS A 84 2.32 13.89 -3.99
N ASP A 85 1.18 13.31 -4.33
CA ASP A 85 -0.04 13.52 -3.58
C ASP A 85 -0.40 12.37 -2.68
N LEU A 86 0.41 11.32 -2.57
CA LEU A 86 0.10 10.17 -1.77
C LEU A 86 0.64 10.31 -0.36
N HIS A 87 0.02 9.62 0.58
CA HIS A 87 0.48 9.59 1.97
C HIS A 87 1.92 9.13 2.08
N GLY A 88 2.33 8.23 1.16
CA GLY A 88 3.70 7.75 1.16
C GLY A 88 4.73 8.82 0.92
N ASP A 89 4.37 9.86 0.16
CA ASP A 89 5.31 10.94 -0.10
C ASP A 89 5.70 11.67 1.18
N ALA A 90 4.73 11.94 2.05
CA ALA A 90 5.00 12.58 3.32
C ALA A 90 5.82 11.68 4.23
N VAL A 91 5.54 10.37 4.21
CA VAL A 91 6.30 9.41 5.00
C VAL A 91 7.75 9.39 4.57
N ILE A 92 8.01 9.40 3.27
CA ILE A 92 9.37 9.36 2.77
C ILE A 92 10.14 10.62 3.16
N ARG A 93 9.50 11.78 3.09
CA ARG A 93 10.16 12.99 3.54
C ARG A 93 10.50 12.94 5.02
N LEU A 94 9.56 12.45 5.83
CA LEU A 94 9.81 12.32 7.26
C LEU A 94 10.94 11.34 7.54
N LEU A 95 10.94 10.22 6.82
CA LEU A 95 11.98 9.21 6.96
C LEU A 95 13.36 9.80 6.66
N ARG A 96 13.48 10.61 5.61
CA ARG A 96 14.75 11.23 5.28
C ARG A 96 15.24 12.13 6.40
N LEU A 97 14.31 12.85 7.04
CA LEU A 97 14.68 13.68 8.17
C LEU A 97 15.15 12.86 9.35
N LEU A 98 14.62 11.66 9.53
CA LEU A 98 15.01 10.75 10.61
C LEU A 98 16.24 9.92 10.27
N GLY A 99 16.72 9.99 9.03
CA GLY A 99 17.92 9.26 8.64
C GLY A 99 17.70 7.82 8.24
N GLY A 100 16.45 7.41 8.02
CA GLY A 100 16.16 6.05 7.61
C GLY A 100 16.12 5.90 6.11
N ASP A 101 15.96 4.65 5.65
CA ASP A 101 15.93 4.32 4.23
C ASP A 101 14.81 3.32 3.99
N ALA A 102 13.89 3.68 3.14
CA ALA A 102 12.75 2.83 2.80
C ALA A 102 13.05 1.87 1.66
N GLY A 103 14.21 2.01 1.02
CA GLY A 103 14.55 1.20 -0.12
C GLY A 103 13.69 1.56 -1.32
N ARG A 104 13.35 0.55 -2.11
CA ARG A 104 12.44 0.72 -3.23
C ARG A 104 11.02 0.84 -2.70
N VAL A 105 10.33 1.93 -3.00
CA VAL A 105 8.97 2.16 -2.50
C VAL A 105 7.98 2.05 -3.63
N LEU A 106 7.02 1.16 -3.46
CA LEU A 106 5.92 0.96 -4.40
C LEU A 106 4.61 1.30 -3.71
N VAL A 107 3.69 1.89 -4.45
CA VAL A 107 2.37 2.22 -3.92
C VAL A 107 1.33 1.48 -4.74
N LEU A 108 0.58 0.62 -4.10
CA LEU A 108 -0.57 -0.05 -4.71
C LEU A 108 -1.80 0.69 -4.24
N SER A 109 -2.40 1.44 -5.15
CA SER A 109 -3.56 2.26 -4.85
C SER A 109 -4.83 1.64 -5.38
N CYS A 110 -5.93 1.91 -4.70
CA CYS A 110 -7.25 1.51 -5.17
C CYS A 110 -8.09 2.77 -5.32
N GLU A 111 -8.81 2.88 -6.43
CA GLU A 111 -9.71 4.00 -6.63
C GLU A 111 -10.91 3.85 -5.69
N PRO A 112 -11.16 4.81 -4.79
CA PRO A 112 -12.30 4.69 -3.89
C PRO A 112 -13.59 5.10 -4.57
N ALA A 113 -14.72 4.55 -4.09
CA ALA A 113 -16.03 5.05 -4.45
C ALA A 113 -16.43 6.16 -3.50
N ARG A 114 -16.05 6.02 -2.23
CA ARG A 114 -16.39 7.02 -1.21
C ARG A 114 -15.39 6.93 -0.08
N VAL A 115 -15.10 8.07 0.53
CA VAL A 115 -14.21 8.15 1.69
C VAL A 115 -14.84 8.97 2.82
N ASP A 116 -16.17 9.09 2.82
CA ASP A 116 -16.87 9.80 3.90
C ASP A 116 -17.09 8.86 5.09
N GLY A 117 -17.65 9.38 6.15
CA GLY A 117 -17.79 8.62 7.39
C GLY A 117 -18.57 7.34 7.19
N GLY A 118 -18.06 6.26 7.76
CA GLY A 118 -18.71 4.95 7.69
C GLY A 118 -17.68 3.86 7.81
N ILE A 119 -18.12 2.69 8.26
CA ILE A 119 -17.28 1.51 8.40
C ILE A 119 -17.63 0.55 7.27
N GLY A 120 -16.59 0.01 6.64
CA GLY A 120 -16.76 -0.98 5.59
C GLY A 120 -16.51 -0.40 4.21
N LEU A 121 -16.08 -1.26 3.31
CA LEU A 121 -15.73 -0.87 1.96
C LEU A 121 -16.95 -0.93 1.06
N SER A 122 -16.96 -0.08 0.02
CA SER A 122 -17.97 -0.20 -1.03
C SER A 122 -17.79 -1.54 -1.74
N ALA A 123 -18.80 -1.97 -2.49
CA ALA A 123 -18.75 -3.26 -3.17
C ALA A 123 -17.60 -3.33 -4.15
N ALA A 124 -17.34 -2.24 -4.89
CA ALA A 124 -16.28 -2.24 -5.89
C ALA A 124 -14.90 -2.37 -5.25
N VAL A 125 -14.68 -1.65 -4.15
CA VAL A 125 -13.38 -1.69 -3.48
C VAL A 125 -13.20 -3.02 -2.75
N ARG A 126 -14.26 -3.51 -2.13
CA ARG A 126 -14.19 -4.83 -1.48
C ARG A 126 -13.83 -5.92 -2.48
N ALA A 127 -14.39 -5.84 -3.69
CA ALA A 127 -14.09 -6.82 -4.72
C ALA A 127 -12.63 -6.76 -5.18
N ALA A 128 -11.98 -5.61 -4.99
CA ALA A 128 -10.59 -5.44 -5.41
C ALA A 128 -9.59 -6.00 -4.39
N VAL A 129 -10.02 -6.25 -3.15
CA VAL A 129 -9.10 -6.68 -2.10
C VAL A 129 -8.38 -7.99 -2.43
N PRO A 130 -9.05 -9.06 -2.90
CA PRO A 130 -8.32 -10.28 -3.23
C PRO A 130 -7.28 -10.08 -4.33
N ALA A 131 -7.60 -9.28 -5.35
CA ALA A 131 -6.64 -9.02 -6.41
C ALA A 131 -5.45 -8.23 -5.89
N ALA A 132 -5.68 -7.26 -5.00
CA ALA A 132 -4.60 -6.51 -4.40
C ALA A 132 -3.70 -7.41 -3.56
N ALA A 133 -4.28 -8.30 -2.78
CA ALA A 133 -3.50 -9.24 -1.98
C ALA A 133 -2.65 -10.15 -2.87
N ARG A 134 -3.18 -10.57 -4.01
CA ARG A 134 -2.42 -11.38 -4.96
C ARG A 134 -1.23 -10.60 -5.52
N VAL A 135 -1.46 -9.34 -5.89
CA VAL A 135 -0.37 -8.50 -6.41
C VAL A 135 0.73 -8.34 -5.37
N VAL A 136 0.36 -8.07 -4.13
CA VAL A 136 1.35 -7.92 -3.06
C VAL A 136 2.14 -9.22 -2.87
N THR A 137 1.45 -10.35 -2.87
CA THR A 137 2.10 -11.64 -2.69
C THR A 137 3.11 -11.90 -3.80
N GLU A 138 2.72 -11.62 -5.04
CA GLU A 138 3.63 -11.80 -6.17
C GLU A 138 4.83 -10.88 -6.06
N LEU A 139 4.62 -9.62 -5.70
CA LEU A 139 5.72 -8.70 -5.50
C LEU A 139 6.65 -9.16 -4.39
N ALA A 140 6.09 -9.68 -3.30
CA ALA A 140 6.89 -10.13 -2.16
C ALA A 140 7.77 -11.32 -2.52
N TRP A 141 7.33 -12.17 -3.45
CA TRP A 141 8.11 -13.31 -3.92
C TRP A 141 9.06 -12.92 -5.06
N GLY A 142 9.07 -11.64 -5.48
CA GLY A 142 9.98 -11.17 -6.52
C GLY A 142 9.43 -11.26 -7.93
N ALA A 143 8.15 -11.58 -8.09
CA ALA A 143 7.55 -11.66 -9.42
C ALA A 143 7.13 -10.27 -9.89
N SER A 144 6.93 -10.15 -11.21
CA SER A 144 6.35 -8.94 -11.79
C SER A 144 4.89 -9.28 -12.06
N PRO A 145 3.97 -8.80 -11.23
CA PRO A 145 2.58 -9.23 -11.39
C PRO A 145 1.96 -8.65 -12.65
N GLU A 146 1.08 -9.44 -13.25
CA GLU A 146 0.25 -8.94 -14.32
C GLU A 146 -0.94 -8.28 -13.68
N LEU A 147 -1.01 -6.96 -13.84
CA LEU A 147 -2.12 -6.23 -13.26
C LEU A 147 -3.18 -6.07 -14.31
N PRO A 148 -4.44 -6.25 -13.93
CA PRO A 148 -5.51 -5.79 -14.79
C PRO A 148 -5.59 -4.28 -14.76
N VAL A 149 -4.60 -3.62 -14.19
CA VAL A 149 -4.59 -2.19 -13.94
C VAL A 149 -3.40 -1.57 -14.58
N LYS A 150 -3.44 -0.26 -14.75
CA LYS A 150 -2.35 0.46 -15.36
C LYS A 150 -1.23 0.63 -14.38
N GLU A 151 -0.05 0.26 -14.81
CA GLU A 151 1.13 0.62 -14.10
C GLU A 151 1.48 2.03 -14.51
N LYS A 152 1.51 2.96 -13.56
CA LYS A 152 1.88 4.31 -13.87
C LYS A 152 3.36 4.44 -13.80
N THR A 153 3.99 4.44 -14.96
CA THR A 153 5.35 4.84 -15.00
C THR A 153 5.34 6.27 -15.27
N GLU A 154 5.97 7.08 -14.55
CA GLU A 154 6.00 8.42 -14.75
C GLU A 154 6.81 8.87 -15.82
N VAL A 155 6.47 9.74 -16.43
CA VAL A 155 7.23 10.23 -17.51
C VAL A 155 7.77 11.58 -17.27
#